data_54d8800dd4c66e0b09c90d9855ee4f32
#
_entry.id   54d8800dd4c66e0b09c90d9855ee4f32
#
_cell.length_a   1.000
_cell.length_b   1.000
_cell.length_c   1.000
_cell.angle_alpha   90.00
_cell.angle_beta   90.00
_cell.angle_gamma   90.00
#
_symmetry.space_group_name_H-M   'P 1'
#
loop_
_entity.id
_entity.type
_entity.pdbx_description
1 polymer ?
#
loop_
_entity_poly.entity_id
_entity_poly.type
_entity_poly.pdbx_seq_one_letter_code
_entity_poly.pdbx_strand_id
1 'polypeptide(L)'
;MKDRYENLDEYIADLRAALSQNDGCANHHYNLGVALLSKGDFVAAEESFLAAVRNSSHLAEAYVQLGGICLQRCDLEGCLRYNEEAANCRAKFPVPWSNIGFVHLQRGEPEKAISALQKALKWDAEFIQAMATLGAAYYMNGQYDESIKISEKAIEKQPGFAPAWNNLSLAWFEKGDYDKA
;
A
#
# COMPACT_ATOMS: atom_id res chain seq x y z
N MET A 1 -18.16 -13.82 4.03
CA MET A 1 -18.79 -13.31 2.79
C MET A 1 -18.44 -14.12 1.54
N LYS A 2 -17.39 -14.97 1.57
CA LYS A 2 -17.00 -15.83 0.41
C LYS A 2 -17.99 -16.97 0.09
N ASP A 3 -18.83 -17.36 1.01
CA ASP A 3 -19.68 -18.56 0.90
C ASP A 3 -21.03 -18.33 0.19
N ARG A 4 -21.29 -17.12 -0.32
CA ARG A 4 -22.59 -16.76 -0.92
C ARG A 4 -22.56 -16.71 -2.47
N TYR A 5 -21.37 -16.57 -3.07
CA TYR A 5 -21.24 -16.42 -4.51
C TYR A 5 -20.34 -17.51 -5.08
N GLU A 6 -20.85 -18.30 -6.00
CA GLU A 6 -20.09 -19.35 -6.69
C GLU A 6 -19.08 -18.76 -7.69
N ASN A 7 -19.35 -17.54 -8.18
CA ASN A 7 -18.45 -16.83 -9.07
C ASN A 7 -18.48 -15.31 -8.88
N LEU A 8 -17.41 -14.65 -9.32
CA LEU A 8 -17.20 -13.22 -9.18
C LEU A 8 -18.17 -12.39 -10.05
N ASP A 9 -18.63 -12.94 -11.18
CA ASP A 9 -19.56 -12.25 -12.10
C ASP A 9 -20.94 -12.10 -11.48
N GLU A 10 -21.42 -13.10 -10.79
CA GLU A 10 -22.67 -13.09 -10.04
C GLU A 10 -22.62 -12.03 -8.92
N TYR A 11 -21.52 -11.99 -8.19
CA TYR A 11 -21.33 -10.96 -7.16
C TYR A 11 -21.35 -9.54 -7.72
N ILE A 12 -20.69 -9.31 -8.86
CA ILE A 12 -20.70 -8.01 -9.56
C ILE A 12 -22.11 -7.66 -10.02
N ALA A 13 -22.86 -8.62 -10.56
CA ALA A 13 -24.23 -8.41 -11.01
C ALA A 13 -25.15 -7.99 -9.84
N ASP A 14 -25.04 -8.66 -8.71
CA ASP A 14 -25.82 -8.34 -7.50
C ASP A 14 -25.47 -6.95 -6.94
N LEU A 15 -24.20 -6.58 -6.93
CA LEU A 15 -23.78 -5.24 -6.52
C LEU A 15 -24.32 -4.15 -7.44
N ARG A 16 -24.30 -4.38 -8.76
CA ARG A 16 -24.89 -3.45 -9.75
C ARG A 16 -26.39 -3.34 -9.58
N ALA A 17 -27.09 -4.44 -9.34
CA ALA A 17 -28.52 -4.45 -9.07
C ALA A 17 -28.87 -3.67 -7.79
N ALA A 18 -28.08 -3.85 -6.72
CA ALA A 18 -28.25 -3.11 -5.47
C ALA A 18 -28.01 -1.59 -5.68
N LEU A 19 -26.99 -1.22 -6.44
CA LEU A 19 -26.68 0.18 -6.77
C LEU A 19 -27.73 0.82 -7.68
N SER A 20 -28.38 0.05 -8.56
CA SER A 20 -29.50 0.57 -9.36
C SER A 20 -30.72 0.97 -8.54
N GLN A 21 -30.87 0.38 -7.35
CA GLN A 21 -31.93 0.72 -6.39
C GLN A 21 -31.52 1.85 -5.44
N ASN A 22 -30.24 1.91 -5.08
CA ASN A 22 -29.68 2.91 -4.16
C ASN A 22 -28.21 3.19 -4.52
N ASP A 23 -27.96 4.21 -5.34
CA ASP A 23 -26.63 4.64 -5.78
C ASP A 23 -25.83 5.33 -4.66
N GLY A 24 -26.45 5.74 -3.56
CA GLY A 24 -25.80 6.42 -2.43
C GLY A 24 -24.99 5.51 -1.49
N CYS A 25 -24.93 4.20 -1.73
CA CYS A 25 -24.25 3.27 -0.84
C CYS A 25 -22.74 3.19 -1.14
N ALA A 26 -21.93 3.94 -0.41
CA ALA A 26 -20.46 3.95 -0.55
C ALA A 26 -19.81 2.55 -0.45
N ASN A 27 -20.33 1.70 0.46
CA ASN A 27 -19.79 0.34 0.63
C ASN A 27 -20.09 -0.57 -0.57
N HIS A 28 -21.23 -0.41 -1.24
CA HIS A 28 -21.54 -1.18 -2.46
C HIS A 28 -20.61 -0.76 -3.59
N HIS A 29 -20.37 0.55 -3.77
CA HIS A 29 -19.39 1.05 -4.73
C HIS A 29 -17.98 0.54 -4.44
N TYR A 30 -17.54 0.58 -3.16
CA TYR A 30 -16.25 0.04 -2.77
C TYR A 30 -16.12 -1.45 -3.08
N ASN A 31 -17.11 -2.25 -2.71
CA ASN A 31 -17.10 -3.70 -2.96
C ASN A 31 -17.12 -4.01 -4.47
N LEU A 32 -17.86 -3.23 -5.26
CA LEU A 32 -17.85 -3.34 -6.72
C LEU A 32 -16.47 -3.03 -7.29
N GLY A 33 -15.81 -1.98 -6.82
CA GLY A 33 -14.45 -1.63 -7.21
C GLY A 33 -13.45 -2.77 -6.90
N VAL A 34 -13.52 -3.37 -5.71
CA VAL A 34 -12.67 -4.52 -5.33
C VAL A 34 -12.91 -5.73 -6.23
N ALA A 35 -14.18 -6.04 -6.52
CA ALA A 35 -14.54 -7.15 -7.40
C ALA A 35 -14.02 -6.93 -8.83
N LEU A 36 -14.15 -5.71 -9.36
CA LEU A 36 -13.64 -5.33 -10.68
C LEU A 36 -12.12 -5.36 -10.77
N LEU A 37 -11.40 -4.91 -9.71
CA LEU A 37 -9.95 -5.09 -9.62
C LEU A 37 -9.54 -6.56 -9.71
N SER A 38 -10.26 -7.43 -9.02
CA SER A 38 -10.00 -8.88 -9.07
C SER A 38 -10.21 -9.48 -10.47
N LYS A 39 -11.01 -8.82 -11.32
CA LYS A 39 -11.18 -9.17 -12.75
C LYS A 39 -10.15 -8.51 -13.67
N GLY A 40 -9.34 -7.59 -13.16
CA GLY A 40 -8.40 -6.80 -13.94
C GLY A 40 -9.06 -5.61 -14.68
N ASP A 41 -10.31 -5.29 -14.38
CA ASP A 41 -10.98 -4.11 -14.95
C ASP A 41 -10.65 -2.86 -14.10
N PHE A 42 -9.45 -2.34 -14.30
CA PHE A 42 -8.94 -1.18 -13.55
C PHE A 42 -9.72 0.10 -13.80
N VAL A 43 -10.29 0.27 -14.97
CA VAL A 43 -11.06 1.48 -15.33
C VAL A 43 -12.37 1.51 -14.56
N ALA A 44 -13.16 0.45 -14.67
CA ALA A 44 -14.43 0.37 -13.97
C ALA A 44 -14.24 0.29 -12.42
N ALA A 45 -13.14 -0.29 -11.97
CA ALA A 45 -12.78 -0.29 -10.54
C ALA A 45 -12.52 1.13 -10.03
N GLU A 46 -11.75 1.93 -10.76
CA GLU A 46 -11.47 3.33 -10.42
C GLU A 46 -12.76 4.16 -10.33
N GLU A 47 -13.65 4.05 -11.33
CA GLU A 47 -14.94 4.72 -11.31
C GLU A 47 -15.78 4.36 -10.09
N SER A 48 -15.77 3.07 -9.73
CA SER A 48 -16.46 2.57 -8.53
C SER A 48 -15.86 3.11 -7.24
N PHE A 49 -14.53 3.16 -7.09
CA PHE A 49 -13.89 3.76 -5.92
C PHE A 49 -14.11 5.27 -5.85
N LEU A 50 -14.10 5.98 -6.98
CA LEU A 50 -14.43 7.40 -7.03
C LEU A 50 -15.90 7.64 -6.61
N ALA A 51 -16.83 6.79 -7.01
CA ALA A 51 -18.19 6.84 -6.52
C ALA A 51 -18.27 6.56 -5.00
N ALA A 52 -17.51 5.59 -4.50
CA ALA A 52 -17.45 5.30 -3.07
C ALA A 52 -17.02 6.51 -2.25
N VAL A 53 -15.94 7.21 -2.64
CA VAL A 53 -15.44 8.39 -1.91
C VAL A 53 -16.32 9.63 -2.09
N ARG A 54 -17.07 9.77 -3.21
CA ARG A 54 -18.09 10.81 -3.36
C ARG A 54 -19.26 10.63 -2.40
N ASN A 55 -19.67 9.37 -2.16
CA ASN A 55 -20.76 9.02 -1.25
C ASN A 55 -20.32 8.99 0.22
N SER A 56 -19.02 8.75 0.49
CA SER A 56 -18.42 8.78 1.84
C SER A 56 -16.97 9.20 1.77
N SER A 57 -16.70 10.47 2.04
CA SER A 57 -15.35 11.04 2.06
C SER A 57 -14.44 10.50 3.17
N HIS A 58 -14.98 9.68 4.08
CA HIS A 58 -14.22 9.08 5.18
C HIS A 58 -13.85 7.60 4.93
N LEU A 59 -14.07 7.08 3.73
CA LEU A 59 -13.74 5.70 3.38
C LEU A 59 -12.27 5.57 3.01
N ALA A 60 -11.40 5.49 4.02
CA ALA A 60 -9.95 5.41 3.88
C ALA A 60 -9.49 4.29 2.94
N GLU A 61 -10.16 3.14 2.98
CA GLU A 61 -9.86 1.98 2.14
C GLU A 61 -10.05 2.28 0.65
N ALA A 62 -11.07 3.04 0.27
CA ALA A 62 -11.30 3.40 -1.13
C ALA A 62 -10.19 4.33 -1.65
N TYR A 63 -9.74 5.27 -0.84
CA TYR A 63 -8.59 6.11 -1.19
C TYR A 63 -7.31 5.31 -1.37
N VAL A 64 -7.04 4.31 -0.52
CA VAL A 64 -5.88 3.41 -0.69
C VAL A 64 -5.95 2.66 -2.02
N GLN A 65 -7.13 2.17 -2.41
CA GLN A 65 -7.31 1.49 -3.71
C GLN A 65 -7.07 2.43 -4.89
N LEU A 66 -7.57 3.66 -4.83
CA LEU A 66 -7.30 4.70 -5.84
C LEU A 66 -5.79 4.99 -5.94
N GLY A 67 -5.11 5.12 -4.80
CA GLY A 67 -3.66 5.25 -4.77
C GLY A 67 -2.91 4.09 -5.40
N GLY A 68 -3.38 2.85 -5.19
CA GLY A 68 -2.86 1.65 -5.81
C GLY A 68 -3.02 1.64 -7.34
N ILE A 69 -4.17 2.07 -7.85
CA ILE A 69 -4.41 2.21 -9.30
C ILE A 69 -3.49 3.27 -9.92
N CYS A 70 -3.30 4.42 -9.25
CA CYS A 70 -2.35 5.44 -9.67
C CYS A 70 -0.92 4.89 -9.76
N LEU A 71 -0.51 4.10 -8.76
CA LEU A 71 0.82 3.49 -8.75
C LEU A 71 1.05 2.54 -9.93
N GLN A 72 0.05 1.73 -10.29
CA GLN A 72 0.13 0.85 -11.48
C GLN A 72 0.30 1.62 -12.79
N ARG A 73 -0.20 2.86 -12.85
CA ARG A 73 -0.05 3.77 -13.99
C ARG A 73 1.21 4.64 -13.90
N CYS A 74 2.08 4.40 -12.90
CA CYS A 74 3.24 5.23 -12.61
C CYS A 74 2.89 6.70 -12.26
N ASP A 75 1.64 6.97 -11.86
CA ASP A 75 1.21 8.27 -11.35
C ASP A 75 1.53 8.39 -9.86
N LEU A 76 2.78 8.79 -9.58
CA LEU A 76 3.27 8.96 -8.21
C LEU A 76 2.56 10.11 -7.48
N GLU A 77 2.15 11.17 -8.20
CA GLU A 77 1.43 12.31 -7.60
C GLU A 77 0.01 11.90 -7.17
N GLY A 78 -0.72 11.21 -8.04
CA GLY A 78 -2.03 10.67 -7.71
C GLY A 78 -1.97 9.68 -6.55
N CYS A 79 -0.96 8.79 -6.57
CA CYS A 79 -0.73 7.84 -5.48
C CYS A 79 -0.51 8.56 -4.14
N LEU A 80 0.35 9.59 -4.11
CA LEU A 80 0.62 10.37 -2.91
C LEU A 80 -0.65 11.04 -2.38
N ARG A 81 -1.34 11.80 -3.24
CA ARG A 81 -2.57 12.53 -2.89
C ARG A 81 -3.62 11.61 -2.28
N TYR A 82 -3.93 10.48 -2.91
CA TYR A 82 -4.96 9.57 -2.40
C TYR A 82 -4.55 8.88 -1.08
N ASN A 83 -3.27 8.55 -0.89
CA ASN A 83 -2.83 7.99 0.38
C ASN A 83 -2.77 9.04 1.51
N GLU A 84 -2.52 10.32 1.22
CA GLU A 84 -2.66 11.42 2.18
C GLU A 84 -4.12 11.57 2.62
N GLU A 85 -5.09 11.52 1.70
CA GLU A 85 -6.52 11.52 2.04
C GLU A 85 -6.90 10.32 2.90
N ALA A 86 -6.41 9.12 2.58
CA ALA A 86 -6.62 7.93 3.41
C ALA A 86 -6.07 8.09 4.84
N ALA A 87 -4.87 8.67 4.97
CA ALA A 87 -4.23 8.94 6.25
C ALA A 87 -4.99 10.01 7.07
N ASN A 88 -5.59 11.02 6.41
CA ASN A 88 -6.44 12.03 7.02
C ASN A 88 -7.76 11.41 7.53
N CYS A 89 -8.36 10.50 6.77
CA CYS A 89 -9.57 9.81 7.19
C CYS A 89 -9.35 8.92 8.42
N ARG A 90 -8.20 8.24 8.49
CA ARG A 90 -7.88 7.31 9.57
C ARG A 90 -6.39 7.35 9.93
N ALA A 91 -6.04 8.17 10.93
CA ALA A 91 -4.66 8.41 11.33
C ALA A 91 -3.88 7.16 11.75
N LYS A 92 -4.56 6.13 12.33
CA LYS A 92 -3.95 4.87 12.77
C LYS A 92 -4.00 3.76 11.70
N PHE A 93 -3.96 4.13 10.45
CA PHE A 93 -3.99 3.20 9.34
C PHE A 93 -2.58 3.09 8.72
N PRO A 94 -1.85 1.96 8.91
CA PRO A 94 -0.45 1.85 8.49
C PRO A 94 -0.25 1.87 6.97
N VAL A 95 -1.21 1.31 6.21
CA VAL A 95 -1.07 1.13 4.75
C VAL A 95 -0.83 2.43 3.99
N PRO A 96 -1.61 3.52 4.20
CA PRO A 96 -1.35 4.79 3.52
C PRO A 96 0.06 5.33 3.78
N TRP A 97 0.52 5.26 5.03
CA TRP A 97 1.85 5.72 5.40
C TRP A 97 2.97 4.91 4.72
N SER A 98 2.77 3.59 4.58
CA SER A 98 3.69 2.73 3.83
C SER A 98 3.74 3.12 2.34
N ASN A 99 2.59 3.37 1.72
CA ASN A 99 2.50 3.80 0.32
C ASN A 99 3.13 5.18 0.10
N ILE A 100 2.88 6.15 1.00
CA ILE A 100 3.51 7.48 0.99
C ILE A 100 5.04 7.34 1.06
N GLY A 101 5.53 6.49 1.97
CA GLY A 101 6.96 6.21 2.10
C GLY A 101 7.55 5.61 0.83
N PHE A 102 6.87 4.67 0.22
CA PHE A 102 7.28 4.08 -1.05
C PHE A 102 7.35 5.13 -2.17
N VAL A 103 6.36 6.01 -2.30
CA VAL A 103 6.36 7.09 -3.31
C VAL A 103 7.55 8.04 -3.10
N HIS A 104 7.82 8.46 -1.85
CA HIS A 104 8.98 9.31 -1.58
C HIS A 104 10.30 8.62 -1.91
N LEU A 105 10.40 7.31 -1.65
CA LEU A 105 11.58 6.53 -2.02
C LEU A 105 11.79 6.52 -3.55
N GLN A 106 10.71 6.31 -4.33
CA GLN A 106 10.76 6.35 -5.80
C GLN A 106 11.15 7.72 -6.37
N ARG A 107 10.91 8.79 -5.63
CA ARG A 107 11.32 10.16 -5.96
C ARG A 107 12.76 10.49 -5.55
N GLY A 108 13.46 9.57 -4.90
CA GLY A 108 14.80 9.83 -4.35
C GLY A 108 14.78 10.77 -3.14
N GLU A 109 13.74 10.73 -2.34
CA GLU A 109 13.53 11.54 -1.12
C GLU A 109 13.58 10.62 0.12
N PRO A 110 14.75 10.04 0.47
CA PRO A 110 14.83 8.98 1.48
C PRO A 110 14.44 9.48 2.89
N GLU A 111 14.71 10.72 3.26
CA GLU A 111 14.35 11.25 4.58
C GLU A 111 12.83 11.32 4.77
N LYS A 112 12.10 11.75 3.72
CA LYS A 112 10.63 11.76 3.76
C LYS A 112 10.06 10.34 3.78
N ALA A 113 10.68 9.43 3.02
CA ALA A 113 10.32 8.02 3.04
C ALA A 113 10.47 7.41 4.44
N ILE A 114 11.62 7.62 5.09
CA ILE A 114 11.89 7.16 6.47
C ILE A 114 10.81 7.67 7.42
N SER A 115 10.51 8.99 7.38
CA SER A 115 9.50 9.58 8.25
C SER A 115 8.11 8.95 8.09
N ALA A 116 7.67 8.71 6.85
CA ALA A 116 6.37 8.09 6.58
C ALA A 116 6.34 6.60 7.01
N LEU A 117 7.40 5.85 6.70
CA LEU A 117 7.51 4.43 7.04
C LEU A 117 7.59 4.19 8.55
N GLN A 118 8.26 5.06 9.29
CA GLN A 118 8.25 5.02 10.76
C GLN A 118 6.83 5.23 11.32
N LYS A 119 6.01 6.11 10.70
CA LYS A 119 4.58 6.24 11.08
C LYS A 119 3.80 4.96 10.78
N ALA A 120 4.03 4.30 9.63
CA ALA A 120 3.41 3.01 9.33
C ALA A 120 3.73 1.97 10.41
N LEU A 121 5.02 1.82 10.75
CA LEU A 121 5.50 0.84 11.73
C LEU A 121 5.11 1.20 13.19
N LYS A 122 4.81 2.45 13.47
CA LYS A 122 4.25 2.86 14.76
C LYS A 122 2.86 2.26 15.00
N TRP A 123 2.06 2.11 13.93
CA TRP A 123 0.70 1.58 14.01
C TRP A 123 0.63 0.07 13.76
N ASP A 124 1.58 -0.46 12.99
CA ASP A 124 1.74 -1.90 12.77
C ASP A 124 3.24 -2.23 12.74
N ALA A 125 3.74 -2.64 13.91
CA ALA A 125 5.15 -2.98 14.10
C ALA A 125 5.57 -4.28 13.39
N GLU A 126 4.61 -5.04 12.85
CA GLU A 126 4.81 -6.30 12.13
C GLU A 126 4.64 -6.15 10.61
N PHE A 127 4.44 -4.93 10.11
CA PHE A 127 4.21 -4.66 8.70
C PHE A 127 5.49 -4.86 7.88
N ILE A 128 5.73 -6.08 7.42
CA ILE A 128 6.96 -6.52 6.76
C ILE A 128 7.28 -5.71 5.51
N GLN A 129 6.27 -5.37 4.69
CA GLN A 129 6.47 -4.54 3.51
C GLN A 129 7.01 -3.15 3.87
N ALA A 130 6.49 -2.53 4.94
CA ALA A 130 6.98 -1.25 5.42
C ALA A 130 8.40 -1.35 5.99
N MET A 131 8.74 -2.46 6.66
CA MET A 131 10.12 -2.71 7.14
C MET A 131 11.11 -2.78 5.97
N ALA A 132 10.79 -3.55 4.92
CA ALA A 132 11.69 -3.67 3.78
C ALA A 132 11.84 -2.35 3.02
N THR A 133 10.74 -1.61 2.83
CA THR A 133 10.81 -0.28 2.19
C THR A 133 11.62 0.69 3.07
N LEU A 134 11.51 0.60 4.40
CA LEU A 134 12.33 1.39 5.33
C LEU A 134 13.81 1.01 5.25
N GLY A 135 14.13 -0.29 5.11
CA GLY A 135 15.49 -0.76 4.89
C GLY A 135 16.12 -0.14 3.65
N ALA A 136 15.37 -0.14 2.53
CA ALA A 136 15.79 0.51 1.30
C ALA A 136 15.95 2.03 1.47
N ALA A 137 15.07 2.69 2.22
CA ALA A 137 15.16 4.13 2.48
C ALA A 137 16.38 4.48 3.34
N TYR A 138 16.67 3.68 4.37
CA TYR A 138 17.91 3.83 5.17
C TYR A 138 19.16 3.61 4.31
N TYR A 139 19.18 2.57 3.46
CA TYR A 139 20.28 2.32 2.55
C TYR A 139 20.54 3.53 1.62
N MET A 140 19.49 4.05 0.97
CA MET A 140 19.61 5.21 0.09
C MET A 140 20.05 6.49 0.83
N ASN A 141 19.77 6.57 2.13
CA ASN A 141 20.18 7.68 2.99
C ASN A 141 21.59 7.48 3.61
N GLY A 142 22.31 6.41 3.24
CA GLY A 142 23.64 6.09 3.77
C GLY A 142 23.64 5.57 5.22
N GLN A 143 22.47 5.27 5.77
CA GLN A 143 22.29 4.74 7.13
C GLN A 143 22.32 3.20 7.10
N TYR A 144 23.49 2.65 6.80
CA TYR A 144 23.65 1.21 6.54
C TYR A 144 23.38 0.33 7.77
N ASP A 145 23.71 0.79 8.98
CA ASP A 145 23.46 0.04 10.22
C ASP A 145 21.95 -0.08 10.50
N GLU A 146 21.19 0.99 10.29
CA GLU A 146 19.75 0.98 10.43
C GLU A 146 19.09 0.12 9.36
N SER A 147 19.62 0.15 8.12
CA SER A 147 19.16 -0.72 7.03
C SER A 147 19.34 -2.19 7.37
N ILE A 148 20.52 -2.58 7.87
CA ILE A 148 20.81 -3.94 8.32
C ILE A 148 19.82 -4.36 9.41
N LYS A 149 19.72 -3.58 10.49
CA LYS A 149 18.86 -3.89 11.63
C LYS A 149 17.39 -4.11 11.27
N ILE A 150 16.83 -3.24 10.42
CA ILE A 150 15.40 -3.38 10.04
C ILE A 150 15.20 -4.53 9.05
N SER A 151 16.18 -4.80 8.18
CA SER A 151 16.14 -5.91 7.24
C SER A 151 16.24 -7.26 7.97
N GLU A 152 17.14 -7.41 8.95
CA GLU A 152 17.21 -8.60 9.80
C GLU A 152 15.90 -8.86 10.53
N LYS A 153 15.25 -7.81 11.07
CA LYS A 153 13.95 -7.92 11.71
C LYS A 153 12.87 -8.39 10.73
N ALA A 154 12.86 -7.89 9.48
CA ALA A 154 11.93 -8.34 8.46
C ALA A 154 12.16 -9.81 8.08
N ILE A 155 13.41 -10.25 7.96
CA ILE A 155 13.81 -11.63 7.67
C ILE A 155 13.41 -12.58 8.82
N GLU A 156 13.61 -12.16 10.06
CA GLU A 156 13.18 -12.92 11.24
C GLU A 156 11.67 -13.21 11.21
N LYS A 157 10.87 -12.22 10.80
CA LYS A 157 9.41 -12.36 10.66
C LYS A 157 9.00 -13.19 9.44
N GLN A 158 9.68 -13.00 8.32
CA GLN A 158 9.42 -13.71 7.07
C GLN A 158 10.73 -14.06 6.36
N PRO A 159 11.31 -15.26 6.63
CA PRO A 159 12.61 -15.66 6.08
C PRO A 159 12.68 -15.69 4.54
N GLY A 160 11.54 -15.88 3.86
CA GLY A 160 11.47 -15.90 2.39
C GLY A 160 11.25 -14.54 1.74
N PHE A 161 11.30 -13.42 2.48
CA PHE A 161 10.99 -12.11 1.92
C PHE A 161 12.21 -11.48 1.22
N ALA A 162 12.34 -11.75 -0.07
CA ALA A 162 13.48 -11.35 -0.90
C ALA A 162 13.89 -9.85 -0.81
N PRO A 163 12.96 -8.86 -0.74
CA PRO A 163 13.37 -7.46 -0.61
C PRO A 163 14.21 -7.16 0.64
N ALA A 164 13.94 -7.85 1.75
CA ALA A 164 14.72 -7.64 2.98
C ALA A 164 16.14 -8.21 2.86
N TRP A 165 16.30 -9.38 2.22
CA TRP A 165 17.61 -9.97 1.92
C TRP A 165 18.43 -9.09 1.00
N ASN A 166 17.82 -8.52 -0.04
CA ASN A 166 18.49 -7.60 -0.95
C ASN A 166 19.02 -6.36 -0.22
N ASN A 167 18.20 -5.73 0.63
CA ASN A 167 18.63 -4.57 1.40
C ASN A 167 19.77 -4.91 2.36
N LEU A 168 19.70 -6.08 3.03
CA LEU A 168 20.72 -6.57 3.95
C LEU A 168 22.05 -6.75 3.24
N SER A 169 22.04 -7.45 2.10
CA SER A 169 23.21 -7.69 1.27
C SER A 169 23.85 -6.38 0.79
N LEU A 170 23.06 -5.47 0.23
CA LEU A 170 23.55 -4.17 -0.24
C LEU A 170 24.18 -3.36 0.90
N ALA A 171 23.57 -3.34 2.07
CA ALA A 171 24.08 -2.58 3.21
C ALA A 171 25.40 -3.17 3.77
N TRP A 172 25.56 -4.50 3.82
CA TRP A 172 26.81 -5.14 4.20
C TRP A 172 27.91 -4.89 3.16
N PHE A 173 27.57 -4.93 1.85
CA PHE A 173 28.51 -4.61 0.77
C PHE A 173 29.10 -3.20 0.94
N GLU A 174 28.24 -2.18 1.17
CA GLU A 174 28.69 -0.80 1.36
C GLU A 174 29.55 -0.61 2.63
N LYS A 175 29.36 -1.46 3.64
CA LYS A 175 30.21 -1.50 4.84
C LYS A 175 31.53 -2.23 4.63
N GLY A 176 31.72 -2.89 3.49
CA GLY A 176 32.93 -3.65 3.17
C GLY A 176 33.00 -5.05 3.80
N ASP A 177 31.88 -5.54 4.37
CA ASP A 177 31.78 -6.89 4.93
C ASP A 177 31.22 -7.84 3.83
N TYR A 178 32.10 -8.22 2.92
CA TYR A 178 31.75 -9.02 1.73
C TYR A 178 31.39 -10.48 2.06
N ASP A 179 31.76 -10.97 3.24
CA ASP A 179 31.43 -12.32 3.68
C ASP A 179 29.95 -12.42 4.11
N LYS A 180 29.34 -11.27 4.46
CA LYS A 180 27.93 -11.18 4.85
C LYS A 180 27.04 -10.59 3.77
N ALA A 181 27.61 -10.05 2.70
CA ALA A 181 26.89 -9.36 1.63
C ALA A 181 26.09 -10.27 0.68
#